data_1a164c66ca15f3fdf8331b28a463e59f
#
_entry.id   1a164c66ca15f3fdf8331b28a463e59f
#
_cell.length_a   1.000
_cell.length_b   1.000
_cell.length_c   1.000
_cell.angle_alpha   90.00
_cell.angle_beta   90.00
_cell.angle_gamma   90.00
#
_symmetry.space_group_name_H-M   'P 1'
#
loop_
_entity.id
_entity.type
_entity.pdbx_description
1 polymer ?
#
loop_
_entity_poly.entity_id
_entity_poly.type
_entity_poly.pdbx_seq_one_letter_code
_entity_poly.pdbx_strand_id
1 'polypeptide(L)'
;MLVRKPEEQHLDLVAKYGVGFIAFSPLAQGQLTDKYLHGIPENSRAAKNGFLTEDQVTRNINTIKGLQAIAIQRGQTLAEMALAWLLKDNRVNSVIIGVSSKEQVADNLKALENTTFSKEELQKINELLP
;
A
#
# COMPACT_ATOMS: atom_id res chain seq x y z
N MET A 1 3.36 -2.97 1.38
CA MET A 1 2.30 -3.88 1.81
C MET A 1 2.35 -5.22 1.06
N LEU A 2 2.10 -5.32 -0.25
CA LEU A 2 2.11 -6.59 -1.00
C LEU A 2 3.50 -7.28 -1.12
N VAL A 3 4.59 -6.59 -0.90
CA VAL A 3 5.95 -7.13 -0.87
C VAL A 3 6.51 -6.94 0.53
N ARG A 4 6.79 -8.03 1.25
CA ARG A 4 7.15 -8.04 2.67
C ARG A 4 8.66 -8.27 2.96
N LYS A 5 9.42 -8.67 1.97
CA LYS A 5 10.89 -8.89 2.11
C LYS A 5 11.64 -7.79 2.87
N PRO A 6 11.32 -6.49 2.70
CA PRO A 6 12.00 -5.44 3.49
C PRO A 6 11.81 -5.57 5.00
N GLU A 7 10.64 -6.05 5.46
CA GLU A 7 10.38 -6.27 6.89
C GLU A 7 11.24 -7.39 7.48
N GLU A 8 11.49 -8.45 6.69
CA GLU A 8 12.23 -9.63 7.13
C GLU A 8 13.75 -9.43 7.11
N GLN A 9 14.27 -8.63 6.19
CA GLN A 9 15.70 -8.60 5.89
C GLN A 9 16.36 -7.22 5.96
N HIS A 10 15.64 -6.14 5.66
CA HIS A 10 16.26 -4.83 5.45
C HIS A 10 16.00 -3.84 6.59
N LEU A 11 14.79 -3.80 7.16
CA LEU A 11 14.45 -2.77 8.14
C LEU A 11 15.29 -2.85 9.42
N ASP A 12 15.54 -4.05 9.93
CA ASP A 12 16.41 -4.22 11.10
C ASP A 12 17.88 -3.87 10.79
N LEU A 13 18.32 -4.19 9.58
CA LEU A 13 19.68 -3.90 9.14
C LEU A 13 19.91 -2.38 9.04
N VAL A 14 19.03 -1.66 8.36
CA VAL A 14 19.17 -0.20 8.23
C VAL A 14 19.06 0.50 9.58
N ALA A 15 18.15 0.06 10.45
CA ALA A 15 18.02 0.58 11.80
C ALA A 15 19.31 0.37 12.62
N LYS A 16 19.89 -0.83 12.55
CA LYS A 16 21.16 -1.16 13.23
C LYS A 16 22.31 -0.23 12.84
N TYR A 17 22.35 0.18 11.58
CA TYR A 17 23.43 1.05 11.07
C TYR A 17 23.04 2.54 11.02
N GLY A 18 21.90 2.93 11.53
CA GLY A 18 21.42 4.32 11.51
C GLY A 18 21.17 4.86 10.12
N VAL A 19 20.84 4.00 9.16
CA VAL A 19 20.55 4.35 7.77
C VAL A 19 19.05 4.54 7.58
N GLY A 20 18.66 5.62 6.87
CA GLY A 20 17.26 5.88 6.55
C GLY A 20 16.72 4.88 5.49
N PHE A 21 15.46 4.49 5.62
CA PHE A 21 14.75 3.65 4.67
C PHE A 21 13.63 4.43 3.95
N ILE A 22 13.70 4.45 2.63
CA ILE A 22 12.70 5.10 1.78
C ILE A 22 12.01 4.02 0.94
N ALA A 23 10.69 3.87 1.11
CA ALA A 23 9.91 2.93 0.32
C ALA A 23 9.40 3.58 -0.97
N PHE A 24 9.54 2.88 -2.10
CA PHE A 24 9.00 3.32 -3.39
C PHE A 24 7.81 2.45 -3.83
N SER A 25 7.00 2.96 -4.77
CA SER A 25 5.79 2.28 -5.26
C SER A 25 4.84 1.79 -4.15
N PRO A 26 4.54 2.61 -3.14
CA PRO A 26 3.79 2.19 -1.96
C PRO A 26 2.38 1.69 -2.28
N LEU A 27 1.78 2.16 -3.38
CA LEU A 27 0.45 1.77 -3.85
C LEU A 27 0.48 0.63 -4.88
N ALA A 28 1.61 -0.06 -5.03
CA ALA A 28 1.75 -1.22 -5.93
C ALA A 28 1.19 -0.95 -7.33
N GLN A 29 1.59 0.17 -7.94
CA GLN A 29 1.14 0.64 -9.26
C GLN A 29 -0.38 0.86 -9.37
N GLY A 30 -1.03 1.17 -8.27
CA GLY A 30 -2.46 1.43 -8.19
C GLY A 30 -3.29 0.21 -7.76
N GLN A 31 -2.68 -0.94 -7.49
CA GLN A 31 -3.42 -2.10 -6.96
C GLN A 31 -3.98 -1.81 -5.55
N LEU A 32 -3.26 -1.05 -4.73
CA LEU A 32 -3.71 -0.64 -3.40
C LEU A 32 -4.50 0.67 -3.46
N THR A 33 -5.42 0.74 -4.41
CA THR A 33 -6.44 1.78 -4.58
C THR A 33 -7.75 1.11 -5.01
N ASP A 34 -8.81 1.89 -5.18
CA ASP A 34 -10.09 1.41 -5.71
C ASP A 34 -10.08 1.11 -7.23
N LYS A 35 -9.00 1.49 -7.92
CA LYS A 35 -8.89 1.47 -9.38
C LYS A 35 -9.23 0.12 -10.02
N TYR A 36 -8.87 -0.99 -9.37
CA TYR A 36 -9.03 -2.34 -9.93
C TYR A 36 -10.12 -3.17 -9.23
N LEU A 37 -10.86 -2.59 -8.28
CA LEU A 37 -11.88 -3.31 -7.50
C LEU A 37 -13.06 -3.82 -8.35
N HIS A 38 -13.38 -3.10 -9.43
CA HIS A 38 -14.53 -3.38 -10.30
C HIS A 38 -14.12 -3.83 -11.71
N GLY A 39 -12.88 -4.22 -11.88
CA GLY A 39 -12.31 -4.67 -13.16
C GLY A 39 -11.05 -3.92 -13.55
N ILE A 40 -10.55 -4.20 -14.74
CA ILE A 40 -9.32 -3.60 -15.26
C ILE A 40 -9.70 -2.52 -16.28
N PRO A 41 -9.51 -1.21 -15.94
CA PRO A 41 -9.82 -0.15 -16.90
C PRO A 41 -8.91 -0.24 -18.14
N GLU A 42 -9.47 -0.03 -19.34
CA GLU A 42 -8.76 -0.15 -20.63
C GLU A 42 -7.48 0.70 -20.71
N ASN A 43 -7.49 1.88 -20.11
CA ASN A 43 -6.34 2.78 -20.09
C ASN A 43 -5.42 2.60 -18.85
N SER A 44 -5.61 1.52 -18.09
CA SER A 44 -4.81 1.24 -16.90
C SER A 44 -3.43 0.69 -17.23
N ARG A 45 -2.52 0.72 -16.25
CA ARG A 45 -1.19 0.11 -16.38
C ARG A 45 -1.27 -1.39 -16.61
N ALA A 46 -2.24 -2.07 -16.01
CA ALA A 46 -2.45 -3.50 -16.16
C ALA A 46 -2.90 -3.86 -17.59
N ALA A 47 -3.84 -3.10 -18.18
CA ALA A 47 -4.30 -3.32 -19.54
C ALA A 47 -3.19 -3.10 -20.59
N LYS A 48 -2.20 -2.26 -20.29
CA LYS A 48 -1.05 -1.98 -21.18
C LYS A 48 0.07 -3.02 -21.07
N ASN A 49 -0.09 -4.06 -20.26
CA ASN A 49 0.88 -5.15 -20.06
C ASN A 49 2.32 -4.67 -19.82
N GLY A 50 2.48 -3.64 -18.97
CA GLY A 50 3.79 -3.13 -18.55
C GLY A 50 4.34 -3.90 -17.34
N PHE A 51 4.85 -3.17 -16.35
CA PHE A 51 5.32 -3.76 -15.07
C PHE A 51 4.19 -4.36 -14.23
N LEU A 52 2.94 -4.00 -14.46
CA LEU A 52 1.75 -4.59 -13.85
C LEU A 52 0.95 -5.30 -14.95
N THR A 53 0.62 -6.56 -14.74
CA THR A 53 -0.17 -7.37 -15.66
C THR A 53 -1.58 -7.61 -15.14
N GLU A 54 -2.53 -7.92 -16.03
CA GLU A 54 -3.90 -8.28 -15.66
C GLU A 54 -3.94 -9.51 -14.73
N ASP A 55 -3.09 -10.48 -14.99
CA ASP A 55 -2.95 -11.69 -14.19
C ASP A 55 -2.50 -11.39 -12.75
N GLN A 56 -1.58 -10.44 -12.56
CA GLN A 56 -1.18 -9.99 -11.22
C GLN A 56 -2.32 -9.30 -10.48
N VAL A 57 -3.12 -8.46 -11.16
CA VAL A 57 -4.29 -7.82 -10.57
C VAL A 57 -5.32 -8.87 -10.18
N THR A 58 -5.62 -9.82 -11.04
CA THR A 58 -6.59 -10.89 -10.81
C THR A 58 -6.19 -11.78 -9.63
N ARG A 59 -4.93 -12.15 -9.53
CA ARG A 59 -4.42 -12.94 -8.39
C ARG A 59 -4.56 -12.23 -7.06
N ASN A 60 -4.39 -10.91 -7.04
CA ASN A 60 -4.42 -10.12 -5.83
C ASN A 60 -5.81 -9.61 -5.46
N ILE A 61 -6.83 -9.77 -6.31
CA ILE A 61 -8.12 -9.09 -6.15
C ILE A 61 -8.81 -9.40 -4.82
N ASN A 62 -8.75 -10.63 -4.34
CA ASN A 62 -9.38 -11.02 -3.09
C ASN A 62 -8.66 -10.39 -1.88
N THR A 63 -7.33 -10.37 -1.90
CA THR A 63 -6.50 -9.66 -0.91
C THR A 63 -6.86 -8.17 -0.91
N ILE A 64 -6.93 -7.54 -2.08
CA ILE A 64 -7.25 -6.12 -2.22
C ILE A 64 -8.65 -5.79 -1.69
N LYS A 65 -9.65 -6.63 -1.99
CA LYS A 65 -11.01 -6.47 -1.45
C LYS A 65 -11.06 -6.62 0.07
N GLY A 66 -10.32 -7.57 0.62
CA GLY A 66 -10.20 -7.73 2.08
C GLY A 66 -9.55 -6.52 2.74
N LEU A 67 -8.45 -6.01 2.18
CA LEU A 67 -7.79 -4.80 2.65
C LEU A 67 -8.68 -3.56 2.54
N GLN A 68 -9.46 -3.44 1.45
CA GLN A 68 -10.44 -2.36 1.29
C GLN A 68 -11.50 -2.38 2.41
N ALA A 69 -12.00 -3.55 2.79
CA ALA A 69 -12.97 -3.65 3.89
C ALA A 69 -12.39 -3.16 5.22
N ILE A 70 -11.12 -3.45 5.50
CA ILE A 70 -10.42 -2.94 6.69
C ILE A 70 -10.24 -1.42 6.59
N ALA A 71 -9.83 -0.90 5.44
CA ALA A 71 -9.65 0.54 5.23
C ALA A 71 -10.95 1.32 5.51
N ILE A 72 -12.09 0.82 5.01
CA ILE A 72 -13.42 1.41 5.27
C ILE A 72 -13.73 1.43 6.77
N GLN A 73 -13.47 0.34 7.49
CA GLN A 73 -13.68 0.29 8.96
C GLN A 73 -12.81 1.31 9.70
N ARG A 74 -11.65 1.67 9.16
CA ARG A 74 -10.75 2.69 9.68
C ARG A 74 -11.14 4.11 9.29
N GLY A 75 -12.17 4.31 8.45
CA GLY A 75 -12.51 5.60 7.87
C GLY A 75 -11.47 6.13 6.87
N GLN A 76 -10.68 5.24 6.28
CA GLN A 76 -9.64 5.56 5.30
C GLN A 76 -9.98 4.96 3.93
N THR A 77 -9.48 5.56 2.88
CA THR A 77 -9.37 4.90 1.58
C THR A 77 -8.31 3.80 1.64
N LEU A 78 -8.35 2.84 0.73
CA LEU A 78 -7.31 1.80 0.64
C LEU A 78 -5.91 2.41 0.42
N ALA A 79 -5.82 3.48 -0.38
CA ALA A 79 -4.56 4.18 -0.61
C ALA A 79 -4.02 4.82 0.68
N GLU A 80 -4.86 5.53 1.43
CA GLU A 80 -4.50 6.13 2.72
C GLU A 80 -4.04 5.06 3.70
N MET A 81 -4.80 3.98 3.86
CA MET A 81 -4.42 2.88 4.75
C MET A 81 -3.11 2.21 4.32
N ALA A 82 -2.87 2.00 3.04
CA ALA A 82 -1.63 1.40 2.54
C ALA A 82 -0.39 2.27 2.82
N LEU A 83 -0.53 3.59 2.67
CA LEU A 83 0.52 4.55 3.03
C LEU A 83 0.74 4.60 4.55
N ALA A 84 -0.34 4.71 5.33
CA ALA A 84 -0.30 4.67 6.78
C ALA A 84 0.36 3.39 7.31
N TRP A 85 0.06 2.24 6.68
CA TRP A 85 0.64 0.96 7.07
C TRP A 85 2.17 0.89 6.86
N LEU A 86 2.70 1.53 5.84
CA LEU A 86 4.14 1.65 5.67
C LEU A 86 4.75 2.58 6.74
N LEU A 87 4.12 3.73 6.98
CA LEU A 87 4.62 4.76 7.88
C LEU A 87 4.39 4.47 9.36
N LYS A 88 3.60 3.41 9.72
CA LYS A 88 3.47 2.95 11.10
C LYS A 88 4.79 2.44 11.69
N ASP A 89 5.69 1.97 10.83
CA ASP A 89 7.00 1.47 11.23
C ASP A 89 8.01 2.62 11.24
N ASN A 90 8.52 2.96 12.42
CA ASN A 90 9.45 4.07 12.61
C ASN A 90 10.81 3.90 11.91
N ARG A 91 11.08 2.70 11.39
CA ARG A 91 12.27 2.41 10.55
C ARG A 91 12.06 2.86 9.10
N VAL A 92 10.82 3.10 8.70
CA VAL A 92 10.49 3.68 7.38
C VAL A 92 10.42 5.19 7.50
N ASN A 93 11.44 5.87 6.99
CA ASN A 93 11.56 7.33 7.10
C ASN A 93 10.65 8.09 6.13
N SER A 94 10.42 7.54 4.94
CA SER A 94 9.63 8.20 3.91
C SER A 94 9.09 7.21 2.88
N VAL A 95 8.07 7.64 2.14
CA VAL A 95 7.52 6.92 0.99
C VAL A 95 7.54 7.81 -0.24
N ILE A 96 7.93 7.26 -1.39
CA ILE A 96 7.89 7.97 -2.66
C ILE A 96 6.59 7.63 -3.37
N ILE A 97 5.70 8.61 -3.49
CA ILE A 97 4.43 8.49 -4.21
C ILE A 97 4.55 9.06 -5.63
N GLY A 98 3.92 8.40 -6.60
CA GLY A 98 3.70 8.95 -7.94
C GLY A 98 2.27 9.44 -8.04
N VAL A 99 2.09 10.71 -8.40
CA VAL A 99 0.77 11.35 -8.53
C VAL A 99 0.63 12.01 -9.89
N SER A 100 -0.59 12.12 -10.40
CA SER A 100 -0.92 12.78 -11.67
C SER A 100 -1.78 14.04 -11.48
N SER A 101 -2.22 14.33 -10.26
CA SER A 101 -2.97 15.54 -9.93
C SER A 101 -2.67 16.03 -8.51
N LYS A 102 -2.99 17.30 -8.24
CA LYS A 102 -2.87 17.90 -6.91
C LYS A 102 -3.85 17.29 -5.91
N GLU A 103 -5.02 16.87 -6.38
CA GLU A 103 -6.03 16.20 -5.57
C GLU A 103 -5.48 14.87 -5.02
N GLN A 104 -4.80 14.08 -5.85
CA GLN A 104 -4.13 12.85 -5.40
C GLN A 104 -3.05 13.12 -4.34
N VAL A 105 -2.34 14.25 -4.42
CA VAL A 105 -1.39 14.63 -3.36
C VAL A 105 -2.14 14.88 -2.06
N ALA A 106 -3.21 15.69 -2.10
CA ALA A 106 -4.00 16.02 -0.93
C ALA A 106 -4.62 14.79 -0.28
N ASP A 107 -5.17 13.87 -1.09
CA ASP A 107 -5.76 12.62 -0.59
C ASP A 107 -4.69 11.71 0.03
N ASN A 108 -3.54 11.54 -0.60
CA ASN A 108 -2.46 10.72 -0.05
C ASN A 108 -1.91 11.28 1.28
N LEU A 109 -1.91 12.59 1.47
CA LEU A 109 -1.48 13.23 2.73
C LEU A 109 -2.40 12.90 3.90
N LYS A 110 -3.68 12.61 3.67
CA LYS A 110 -4.63 12.18 4.71
C LYS A 110 -4.20 10.87 5.39
N ALA A 111 -3.35 10.07 4.76
CA ALA A 111 -2.75 8.90 5.38
C ALA A 111 -2.02 9.23 6.69
N LEU A 112 -1.48 10.45 6.83
CA LEU A 112 -0.76 10.90 8.03
C LEU A 112 -1.68 11.19 9.22
N GLU A 113 -2.98 11.35 8.99
CA GLU A 113 -3.95 11.63 10.04
C GLU A 113 -4.22 10.41 10.94
N ASN A 114 -4.00 9.18 10.41
CA ASN A 114 -4.18 7.95 11.17
C ASN A 114 -3.17 6.87 10.73
N THR A 115 -1.98 6.92 11.30
CA THR A 115 -0.92 5.91 11.10
C THR A 115 -0.89 4.83 12.18
N THR A 116 -1.77 4.91 13.19
CA THR A 116 -1.85 3.91 14.26
C THR A 116 -2.74 2.74 13.85
N PHE A 117 -2.29 1.53 14.16
CA PHE A 117 -3.05 0.30 13.92
C PHE A 117 -3.21 -0.48 15.22
N SER A 118 -4.41 -1.01 15.48
CA SER A 118 -4.62 -1.94 16.57
C SER A 118 -3.98 -3.30 16.27
N LYS A 119 -3.80 -4.12 17.31
CA LYS A 119 -3.28 -5.48 17.14
C LYS A 119 -4.20 -6.33 16.26
N GLU A 120 -5.51 -6.16 16.42
CA GLU A 120 -6.54 -6.87 15.67
C GLU A 120 -6.53 -6.46 14.19
N GLU A 121 -6.34 -5.17 13.89
CA GLU A 121 -6.21 -4.69 12.52
C GLU A 121 -4.95 -5.26 11.84
N LEU A 122 -3.82 -5.23 12.55
CA LEU A 122 -2.57 -5.79 12.03
C LEU A 122 -2.66 -7.29 11.79
N GLN A 123 -3.34 -8.02 12.69
CA GLN A 123 -3.56 -9.45 12.51
C GLN A 123 -4.40 -9.73 11.27
N LYS A 124 -5.55 -9.07 11.11
CA LYS A 124 -6.42 -9.21 9.93
C LYS A 124 -5.68 -8.86 8.63
N ILE A 125 -4.89 -7.79 8.64
CA ILE A 125 -4.06 -7.40 7.50
C ILE A 125 -3.04 -8.50 7.18
N ASN A 126 -2.35 -9.04 8.20
CA ASN A 126 -1.35 -10.09 8.01
C ASN A 126 -1.95 -11.41 7.47
N GLU A 127 -3.18 -11.74 7.84
CA GLU A 127 -3.90 -12.92 7.33
C GLU A 127 -4.26 -12.80 5.84
N LEU A 128 -4.39 -11.57 5.33
CA LEU A 128 -4.70 -11.28 3.92
C LEU A 128 -3.46 -11.17 3.04
N LEU A 129 -2.33 -10.79 3.63
CA LEU A 129 -1.09 -10.54 2.89
C LEU A 129 -0.30 -11.84 2.65
N PRO A 130 0.42 -11.93 1.51
CA PRO A 130 1.28 -13.09 1.22
C PRO A 130 2.49 -13.18 2.16
#